data_ccb84e9f0203256fc76d3e29478f0521
#
_entry.id   ccb84e9f0203256fc76d3e29478f0521
#
_cell.length_a   1.000
_cell.length_b   1.000
_cell.length_c   1.000
_cell.angle_alpha   90.00
_cell.angle_beta   90.00
_cell.angle_gamma   90.00
#
_symmetry.space_group_name_H-M   'P 1'
#
loop_
_entity.id
_entity.type
_entity.pdbx_description
1 polymer ?
#
loop_
_entity_poly.entity_id
_entity_poly.type
_entity_poly.pdbx_seq_one_letter_code
_entity_poly.pdbx_strand_id
1 'polypeptide(L)'
;SLDSAIDRMLSSTSIDTIIAAKDATHLSWRSENNEFVPNYTERVNRQYLTPDFTETGAFLITRVSVMSRDNRIGNNVDLALLSGGEEIDIDTYEDWSLCEYYLKRKHILFVVRGNSTVGLGHVYNTLLIANDILNHQITFLVDKDSKMAFDAIKAKNYPVLMQNAENILDDIKNIVPNIVVNDRLDTTEDFMKSLKKECYKVINFEDLGKGCEYADAVINAIYPEKHSVPSHYFGQDFFILRDEFILADEKIVKEKIQNILITFGGVDPNNYTEKVIKSINNYCVDNKIHIKCRIR
;
A
#
# COMPACT_ATOMS: atom_id res chain seq x y z
N SER A 1 -20.87 4.72 6.34
CA SER A 1 -20.94 5.68 7.45
C SER A 1 -22.38 6.05 7.83
N LEU A 2 -22.59 6.61 9.01
CA LEU A 2 -23.90 7.08 9.49
C LEU A 2 -24.51 8.13 8.55
N ASP A 3 -23.71 9.10 8.08
CA ASP A 3 -24.19 10.16 7.18
C ASP A 3 -24.74 9.58 5.88
N SER A 4 -24.06 8.62 5.27
CA SER A 4 -24.54 7.94 4.06
C SER A 4 -25.87 7.20 4.29
N ALA A 5 -26.08 6.63 5.49
CA ALA A 5 -27.34 5.98 5.83
C ALA A 5 -28.47 7.01 6.00
N ILE A 6 -28.18 8.16 6.62
CA ILE A 6 -29.13 9.28 6.72
C ILE A 6 -29.52 9.80 5.33
N ASP A 7 -28.56 10.02 4.45
CA ASP A 7 -28.82 10.49 3.07
C ASP A 7 -29.70 9.50 2.30
N ARG A 8 -29.46 8.20 2.43
CA ARG A 8 -30.31 7.15 1.85
C ARG A 8 -31.73 7.19 2.42
N MET A 9 -31.88 7.35 3.72
CA MET A 9 -33.17 7.47 4.37
C MET A 9 -33.94 8.70 3.87
N LEU A 10 -33.28 9.84 3.71
CA LEU A 10 -33.88 11.09 3.24
C LEU A 10 -34.27 11.04 1.76
N SER A 11 -33.47 10.38 0.93
CA SER A 11 -33.69 10.28 -0.52
C SER A 11 -34.73 9.20 -0.91
N SER A 12 -35.02 8.24 -0.04
CA SER A 12 -35.99 7.16 -0.30
C SER A 12 -37.26 7.34 0.52
N THR A 13 -38.41 7.25 -0.13
CA THR A 13 -39.72 7.25 0.56
C THR A 13 -40.19 5.86 0.97
N SER A 14 -39.55 4.81 0.49
CA SER A 14 -39.94 3.42 0.73
C SER A 14 -39.23 2.76 1.91
N ILE A 15 -38.09 3.30 2.36
CA ILE A 15 -37.34 2.74 3.49
C ILE A 15 -37.92 3.29 4.79
N ASP A 16 -38.30 2.40 5.70
CA ASP A 16 -38.82 2.74 7.02
C ASP A 16 -37.71 2.75 8.08
N THR A 17 -36.77 1.82 7.96
CA THR A 17 -35.68 1.61 8.94
C THR A 17 -34.39 1.25 8.22
N ILE A 18 -33.26 1.80 8.69
CA ILE A 18 -31.91 1.38 8.31
C ILE A 18 -31.19 0.89 9.56
N ILE A 19 -30.63 -0.31 9.48
CA ILE A 19 -29.91 -0.97 10.57
C ILE A 19 -28.45 -1.14 10.19
N ALA A 20 -27.55 -0.78 11.09
CA ALA A 20 -26.12 -1.06 10.94
C ALA A 20 -25.85 -2.56 11.07
N ALA A 21 -25.24 -3.15 10.06
CA ALA A 21 -24.96 -4.58 10.01
C ALA A 21 -23.57 -4.85 9.41
N LYS A 22 -23.04 -6.05 9.65
CA LYS A 22 -21.83 -6.58 9.02
C LYS A 22 -22.12 -7.85 8.23
N ASP A 23 -21.30 -8.11 7.21
CA ASP A 23 -21.32 -9.38 6.50
C ASP A 23 -20.75 -10.49 7.39
N ALA A 24 -21.63 -11.35 7.88
CA ALA A 24 -21.32 -12.52 8.68
C ALA A 24 -21.37 -13.83 7.86
N THR A 25 -21.41 -13.75 6.53
CA THR A 25 -21.49 -14.90 5.62
C THR A 25 -20.38 -15.91 5.88
N HIS A 26 -20.73 -17.01 6.49
CA HIS A 26 -19.82 -18.11 6.82
C HIS A 26 -20.57 -19.43 6.96
N LEU A 27 -19.85 -20.54 6.96
CA LEU A 27 -20.40 -21.84 7.34
C LEU A 27 -20.74 -21.81 8.84
N SER A 28 -22.01 -21.72 9.19
CA SER A 28 -22.49 -21.62 10.55
C SER A 28 -23.47 -22.72 10.91
N TRP A 29 -23.67 -22.92 12.20
CA TRP A 29 -24.54 -23.95 12.76
C TRP A 29 -25.46 -23.32 13.80
N ARG A 30 -26.68 -23.82 13.91
CA ARG A 30 -27.59 -23.44 14.97
C ARG A 30 -27.94 -24.66 15.83
N SER A 31 -28.36 -24.41 17.08
CA SER A 31 -28.85 -25.45 17.95
C SER A 31 -30.40 -25.52 17.84
N GLU A 32 -30.91 -26.69 17.51
CA GLU A 32 -32.35 -27.02 17.50
C GLU A 32 -32.56 -28.30 18.31
N ASN A 33 -33.41 -28.26 19.32
CA ASN A 33 -33.79 -29.43 20.16
C ASN A 33 -32.57 -30.20 20.74
N ASN A 34 -31.52 -29.51 21.15
CA ASN A 34 -30.23 -30.04 21.61
C ASN A 34 -29.38 -30.71 20.54
N GLU A 35 -29.71 -30.56 19.26
CA GLU A 35 -28.90 -31.01 18.13
C GLU A 35 -28.31 -29.80 17.40
N PHE A 36 -27.17 -30.02 16.70
CA PHE A 36 -26.54 -29.00 15.86
C PHE A 36 -26.98 -29.20 14.41
N VAL A 37 -27.60 -28.16 13.84
CA VAL A 37 -28.08 -28.15 12.46
C VAL A 37 -27.33 -27.08 11.66
N PRO A 38 -26.82 -27.39 10.45
CA PRO A 38 -26.14 -26.40 9.63
C PRO A 38 -27.12 -25.33 9.12
N ASN A 39 -26.66 -24.09 9.05
CA ASN A 39 -27.40 -22.97 8.44
C ASN A 39 -27.20 -22.89 6.90
N TYR A 40 -26.65 -23.92 6.29
CA TYR A 40 -26.41 -24.00 4.85
C TYR A 40 -26.94 -25.33 4.29
N THR A 41 -27.35 -25.30 3.04
CA THR A 41 -27.86 -26.50 2.33
C THR A 41 -26.74 -27.34 1.72
N GLU A 42 -25.66 -26.68 1.27
CA GLU A 42 -24.51 -27.32 0.68
C GLU A 42 -23.21 -26.69 1.24
N ARG A 43 -22.18 -27.50 1.50
CA ARG A 43 -20.90 -27.06 2.01
C ARG A 43 -20.01 -26.58 0.86
N VAL A 44 -20.11 -25.29 0.53
CA VAL A 44 -19.36 -24.63 -0.53
C VAL A 44 -18.40 -23.57 0.03
N ASN A 45 -17.54 -23.01 -0.82
CA ASN A 45 -16.69 -21.88 -0.43
C ASN A 45 -17.53 -20.64 -0.09
N ARG A 46 -17.02 -19.78 0.80
CA ARG A 46 -17.70 -18.58 1.32
C ARG A 46 -18.39 -17.75 0.24
N GLN A 47 -17.72 -17.54 -0.90
CA GLN A 47 -18.27 -16.74 -2.01
C GLN A 47 -19.52 -17.30 -2.69
N TYR A 48 -19.87 -18.56 -2.43
CA TYR A 48 -21.05 -19.23 -2.98
C TYR A 48 -22.15 -19.46 -1.94
N LEU A 49 -21.91 -19.06 -0.69
CA LEU A 49 -22.94 -19.11 0.36
C LEU A 49 -23.96 -17.99 0.15
N THR A 50 -25.19 -18.24 0.62
CA THR A 50 -26.19 -17.18 0.74
C THR A 50 -25.67 -16.11 1.70
N PRO A 51 -25.70 -14.81 1.32
CA PRO A 51 -25.28 -13.74 2.21
C PRO A 51 -26.04 -13.75 3.53
N ASP A 52 -25.30 -13.64 4.63
CA ASP A 52 -25.83 -13.56 5.99
C ASP A 52 -25.29 -12.30 6.67
N PHE A 53 -26.13 -11.57 7.38
CA PHE A 53 -25.81 -10.28 7.98
C PHE A 53 -26.15 -10.27 9.44
N THR A 54 -25.25 -9.76 10.28
CA THR A 54 -25.45 -9.60 11.71
C THR A 54 -25.48 -8.11 12.07
N GLU A 55 -26.45 -7.70 12.89
CA GLU A 55 -26.50 -6.35 13.43
C GLU A 55 -25.26 -6.06 14.27
N THR A 56 -24.70 -4.85 14.13
CA THR A 56 -23.50 -4.42 14.85
C THR A 56 -23.83 -3.61 16.12
N GLY A 57 -25.10 -3.22 16.32
CA GLY A 57 -25.46 -2.32 17.40
C GLY A 57 -25.03 -0.85 17.21
N ALA A 58 -24.25 -0.52 16.17
CA ALA A 58 -23.68 0.81 15.99
C ALA A 58 -24.74 1.91 15.83
N PHE A 59 -25.79 1.67 15.07
CA PHE A 59 -26.93 2.57 14.94
C PHE A 59 -28.18 1.92 14.34
N LEU A 60 -29.31 2.52 14.65
CA LEU A 60 -30.63 2.24 14.08
C LEU A 60 -31.26 3.59 13.69
N ILE A 61 -31.67 3.74 12.44
CA ILE A 61 -32.37 4.93 11.95
C ILE A 61 -33.76 4.50 11.54
N THR A 62 -34.80 5.08 12.17
CA THR A 62 -36.20 4.74 11.90
C THR A 62 -37.04 6.00 11.71
N ARG A 63 -37.94 5.98 10.74
CA ARG A 63 -38.93 7.06 10.58
C ARG A 63 -39.87 7.12 11.75
N VAL A 64 -40.08 8.31 12.28
CA VAL A 64 -40.99 8.52 13.42
C VAL A 64 -42.38 8.01 13.10
N SER A 65 -42.85 8.10 11.86
CA SER A 65 -44.19 7.67 11.42
C SER A 65 -44.47 6.17 11.60
N VAL A 66 -43.41 5.33 11.69
CA VAL A 66 -43.59 3.85 11.89
C VAL A 66 -43.20 3.40 13.27
N MET A 67 -42.72 4.30 14.12
CA MET A 67 -42.37 3.98 15.52
C MET A 67 -43.63 3.87 16.37
N SER A 68 -43.64 2.86 17.26
CA SER A 68 -44.64 2.71 18.32
C SER A 68 -43.95 2.53 19.68
N ARG A 69 -44.74 2.42 20.72
CA ARG A 69 -44.22 2.21 22.08
C ARG A 69 -43.42 0.91 22.19
N ASP A 70 -43.85 -0.11 21.44
CA ASP A 70 -43.34 -1.48 21.56
C ASP A 70 -42.52 -1.92 20.34
N ASN A 71 -42.44 -1.09 19.30
CA ASN A 71 -41.69 -1.41 18.08
C ASN A 71 -40.93 -0.22 17.54
N ARG A 72 -39.65 -0.41 17.27
CA ARG A 72 -38.73 0.58 16.68
C ARG A 72 -38.35 0.28 15.23
N ILE A 73 -38.79 -0.85 14.67
CA ILE A 73 -38.41 -1.31 13.33
C ILE A 73 -39.68 -1.30 12.46
N GLY A 74 -39.58 -0.63 11.32
CA GLY A 74 -40.66 -0.60 10.33
C GLY A 74 -40.68 -1.88 9.47
N ASN A 75 -41.61 -1.93 8.50
CA ASN A 75 -41.78 -3.11 7.65
C ASN A 75 -40.75 -3.17 6.51
N ASN A 76 -40.26 -2.01 6.05
CA ASN A 76 -39.29 -1.93 4.95
C ASN A 76 -37.91 -1.57 5.51
N VAL A 77 -37.14 -2.60 5.79
CA VAL A 77 -35.80 -2.48 6.39
C VAL A 77 -34.73 -2.53 5.30
N ASP A 78 -33.77 -1.62 5.39
CA ASP A 78 -32.52 -1.64 4.63
C ASP A 78 -31.31 -1.76 5.58
N LEU A 79 -30.19 -2.28 5.10
CA LEU A 79 -28.99 -2.46 5.89
C LEU A 79 -27.90 -1.45 5.50
N ALA A 80 -27.28 -0.83 6.49
CA ALA A 80 -26.05 -0.09 6.34
C ALA A 80 -24.87 -1.02 6.66
N LEU A 81 -24.26 -1.59 5.62
CA LEU A 81 -23.14 -2.49 5.80
C LEU A 81 -21.88 -1.72 6.26
N LEU A 82 -21.40 -2.08 7.44
CA LEU A 82 -20.16 -1.59 8.01
C LEU A 82 -19.02 -2.59 7.74
N SER A 83 -17.79 -2.12 7.80
CA SER A 83 -16.60 -2.95 7.60
C SER A 83 -15.40 -2.43 8.40
N GLY A 84 -14.45 -3.32 8.69
CA GLY A 84 -13.24 -2.98 9.42
C GLY A 84 -13.52 -2.50 10.86
N GLY A 85 -12.94 -1.39 11.28
CA GLY A 85 -13.12 -0.87 12.64
C GLY A 85 -14.52 -0.35 12.96
N GLU A 86 -15.33 -0.02 11.93
CA GLU A 86 -16.70 0.51 12.13
C GLU A 86 -17.69 -0.57 12.55
N GLU A 87 -17.36 -1.86 12.38
CA GLU A 87 -18.24 -3.00 12.71
C GLU A 87 -18.04 -3.55 14.13
N ILE A 88 -17.07 -3.02 14.88
CA ILE A 88 -16.67 -3.54 16.19
C ILE A 88 -17.54 -2.90 17.27
N ASP A 89 -18.21 -3.74 18.04
CA ASP A 89 -18.81 -3.40 19.33
C ASP A 89 -17.81 -3.74 20.43
N ILE A 90 -17.60 -2.83 21.39
CA ILE A 90 -16.54 -2.99 22.40
C ILE A 90 -17.17 -3.59 23.67
N ASP A 91 -17.21 -4.90 23.73
CA ASP A 91 -17.67 -5.65 24.90
C ASP A 91 -16.53 -6.27 25.70
N THR A 92 -15.36 -6.49 25.05
CA THR A 92 -14.21 -7.18 25.64
C THR A 92 -12.93 -6.37 25.53
N TYR A 93 -11.87 -6.77 26.24
CA TYR A 93 -10.53 -6.17 26.08
C TYR A 93 -9.91 -6.49 24.70
N GLU A 94 -10.28 -7.59 24.10
CA GLU A 94 -9.88 -7.96 22.74
C GLU A 94 -10.47 -6.98 21.73
N ASP A 95 -11.76 -6.65 21.86
CA ASP A 95 -12.43 -5.65 21.02
C ASP A 95 -11.80 -4.27 21.18
N TRP A 96 -11.49 -3.88 22.43
CA TRP A 96 -10.76 -2.65 22.72
C TRP A 96 -9.41 -2.60 22.00
N SER A 97 -8.63 -3.66 22.10
CA SER A 97 -7.30 -3.76 21.46
C SER A 97 -7.42 -3.69 19.93
N LEU A 98 -8.45 -4.32 19.38
CA LEU A 98 -8.74 -4.28 17.94
C LEU A 98 -9.18 -2.87 17.49
N CYS A 99 -9.99 -2.18 18.26
CA CYS A 99 -10.35 -0.78 18.01
C CYS A 99 -9.13 0.13 18.05
N GLU A 100 -8.25 -0.01 19.06
CA GLU A 100 -6.99 0.74 19.11
C GLU A 100 -6.11 0.51 17.88
N TYR A 101 -6.02 -0.73 17.42
CA TYR A 101 -5.30 -1.06 16.20
C TYR A 101 -5.86 -0.31 15.00
N TYR A 102 -7.18 -0.32 14.77
CA TYR A 102 -7.81 0.39 13.66
C TYR A 102 -7.65 1.91 13.77
N LEU A 103 -7.79 2.48 14.97
CA LEU A 103 -7.62 3.93 15.19
C LEU A 103 -6.17 4.41 14.96
N LYS A 104 -5.18 3.57 15.30
CA LYS A 104 -3.76 3.85 15.08
C LYS A 104 -3.33 3.58 13.64
N ARG A 105 -4.10 2.79 12.89
CA ARG A 105 -3.77 2.43 11.50
C ARG A 105 -3.78 3.66 10.61
N LYS A 106 -2.71 3.84 9.85
CA LYS A 106 -2.58 4.91 8.86
C LYS A 106 -2.70 4.34 7.45
N HIS A 107 -3.21 5.15 6.54
CA HIS A 107 -3.16 4.87 5.12
C HIS A 107 -1.89 5.49 4.54
N ILE A 108 -0.98 4.65 4.06
CA ILE A 108 0.29 5.03 3.46
C ILE A 108 0.18 4.83 1.96
N LEU A 109 0.39 5.90 1.21
CA LEU A 109 0.40 5.89 -0.24
C LEU A 109 1.83 5.99 -0.74
N PHE A 110 2.31 4.95 -1.42
CA PHE A 110 3.56 4.98 -2.17
C PHE A 110 3.30 5.52 -3.58
N VAL A 111 3.93 6.63 -3.92
CA VAL A 111 3.88 7.21 -5.27
C VAL A 111 5.20 6.91 -5.96
N VAL A 112 5.16 5.98 -6.92
CA VAL A 112 6.37 5.36 -7.48
C VAL A 112 6.40 5.47 -8.98
N ARG A 113 7.59 5.65 -9.54
CA ARG A 113 7.84 5.64 -10.98
C ARG A 113 8.70 4.44 -11.37
N GLY A 114 8.32 3.76 -12.47
CA GLY A 114 9.10 2.64 -12.98
C GLY A 114 8.68 2.23 -14.38
N ASN A 115 9.57 2.51 -15.36
CA ASN A 115 9.38 2.22 -16.78
C ASN A 115 10.69 1.77 -17.42
N SER A 116 10.71 1.59 -18.73
CA SER A 116 11.91 1.17 -19.48
C SER A 116 13.07 2.16 -19.41
N THR A 117 12.82 3.42 -19.08
CA THR A 117 13.85 4.48 -19.00
C THR A 117 14.46 4.58 -17.61
N VAL A 118 13.62 4.58 -16.58
CA VAL A 118 14.03 4.71 -15.16
C VAL A 118 14.41 3.34 -14.56
N GLY A 119 13.84 2.26 -15.07
CA GLY A 119 13.98 0.93 -14.51
C GLY A 119 13.00 0.68 -13.37
N LEU A 120 13.22 -0.42 -12.62
CA LEU A 120 12.36 -0.87 -11.51
C LEU A 120 13.03 -0.78 -10.13
N GLY A 121 14.18 -0.11 -10.02
CA GLY A 121 14.91 0.02 -8.76
C GLY A 121 14.05 0.62 -7.65
N HIS A 122 13.41 1.75 -7.91
CA HIS A 122 12.50 2.43 -7.01
C HIS A 122 11.32 1.54 -6.57
N VAL A 123 10.75 0.79 -7.52
CA VAL A 123 9.65 -0.14 -7.23
C VAL A 123 10.08 -1.23 -6.26
N TYR A 124 11.23 -1.84 -6.48
CA TYR A 124 11.73 -2.89 -5.57
C TYR A 124 12.09 -2.36 -4.19
N ASN A 125 12.66 -1.18 -4.10
CA ASN A 125 12.96 -0.53 -2.82
C ASN A 125 11.68 -0.26 -2.04
N THR A 126 10.68 0.35 -2.66
CA THR A 126 9.40 0.64 -2.00
C THR A 126 8.62 -0.63 -1.62
N LEU A 127 8.71 -1.70 -2.43
CA LEU A 127 8.13 -3.00 -2.07
C LEU A 127 8.79 -3.63 -0.83
N LEU A 128 10.11 -3.48 -0.66
CA LEU A 128 10.81 -3.94 0.54
C LEU A 128 10.33 -3.17 1.77
N ILE A 129 10.26 -1.83 1.70
CA ILE A 129 9.73 -1.01 2.79
C ILE A 129 8.29 -1.40 3.11
N ALA A 130 7.44 -1.55 2.09
CA ALA A 130 6.04 -1.89 2.27
C ALA A 130 5.85 -3.25 2.95
N ASN A 131 6.75 -4.21 2.69
CA ASN A 131 6.71 -5.53 3.29
C ASN A 131 6.96 -5.50 4.82
N ASP A 132 7.72 -4.53 5.31
CA ASP A 132 8.02 -4.37 6.73
C ASP A 132 6.94 -3.56 7.49
N ILE A 133 6.02 -2.92 6.75
CA ILE A 133 4.95 -2.12 7.34
C ILE A 133 3.69 -2.99 7.53
N LEU A 134 3.63 -3.71 8.66
CA LEU A 134 2.57 -4.70 8.90
C LEU A 134 1.26 -4.11 9.44
N ASN A 135 1.31 -2.96 10.13
CA ASN A 135 0.19 -2.45 10.92
C ASN A 135 -0.57 -1.29 10.23
N HIS A 136 -0.27 -1.00 8.98
CA HIS A 136 -0.86 0.12 8.24
C HIS A 136 -1.49 -0.34 6.92
N GLN A 137 -2.38 0.46 6.40
CA GLN A 137 -2.93 0.23 5.07
C GLN A 137 -1.95 0.77 4.03
N ILE A 138 -1.63 -0.03 3.03
CA ILE A 138 -0.70 0.35 1.96
C ILE A 138 -1.44 0.37 0.64
N THR A 139 -1.21 1.42 -0.14
CA THR A 139 -1.64 1.54 -1.53
C THR A 139 -0.49 2.11 -2.34
N PHE A 140 -0.36 1.67 -3.57
CA PHE A 140 0.60 2.24 -4.53
C PHE A 140 -0.13 3.04 -5.59
N LEU A 141 0.48 4.14 -6.03
CA LEU A 141 0.06 4.93 -7.19
C LEU A 141 1.26 5.06 -8.12
N VAL A 142 1.09 4.72 -9.38
CA VAL A 142 2.14 4.81 -10.40
C VAL A 142 1.75 5.75 -11.53
N ASP A 143 2.74 6.40 -12.17
CA ASP A 143 2.52 7.30 -13.30
C ASP A 143 1.88 6.56 -14.49
N LYS A 144 1.24 7.30 -15.41
CA LYS A 144 0.59 6.76 -16.62
C LYS A 144 1.52 5.90 -17.50
N ASP A 145 2.80 6.24 -17.54
CA ASP A 145 3.82 5.56 -18.34
C ASP A 145 4.53 4.41 -17.58
N SER A 146 4.11 4.12 -16.35
CA SER A 146 4.76 3.16 -15.46
C SER A 146 4.05 1.79 -15.41
N LYS A 147 3.65 1.26 -16.57
CA LYS A 147 2.99 -0.05 -16.68
C LYS A 147 3.83 -1.18 -16.08
N MET A 148 5.17 -1.15 -16.26
CA MET A 148 6.06 -2.14 -15.68
C MET A 148 6.04 -2.13 -14.15
N ALA A 149 5.99 -0.94 -13.54
CA ALA A 149 5.83 -0.79 -12.10
C ALA A 149 4.50 -1.34 -11.63
N PHE A 150 3.40 -1.00 -12.32
CA PHE A 150 2.06 -1.49 -12.01
C PHE A 150 2.02 -3.03 -11.96
N ASP A 151 2.53 -3.68 -12.99
CA ASP A 151 2.51 -5.14 -13.10
C ASP A 151 3.40 -5.80 -12.02
N ALA A 152 4.57 -5.23 -11.73
CA ALA A 152 5.47 -5.72 -10.69
C ALA A 152 4.85 -5.63 -9.28
N ILE A 153 4.18 -4.52 -8.97
CA ILE A 153 3.52 -4.30 -7.68
C ILE A 153 2.31 -5.23 -7.54
N LYS A 154 1.48 -5.31 -8.59
CA LYS A 154 0.31 -6.20 -8.63
C LYS A 154 0.68 -7.66 -8.44
N ALA A 155 1.80 -8.11 -9.00
CA ALA A 155 2.32 -9.47 -8.83
C ALA A 155 2.73 -9.78 -7.38
N LYS A 156 2.89 -8.76 -6.52
CA LYS A 156 3.15 -8.89 -5.09
C LYS A 156 1.88 -8.74 -4.24
N ASN A 157 0.71 -8.72 -4.88
CA ASN A 157 -0.61 -8.59 -4.25
C ASN A 157 -0.83 -7.30 -3.44
N TYR A 158 -0.12 -6.23 -3.74
CA TYR A 158 -0.42 -4.91 -3.18
C TYR A 158 -1.51 -4.21 -4.00
N PRO A 159 -2.41 -3.45 -3.35
CA PRO A 159 -3.29 -2.52 -4.03
C PRO A 159 -2.46 -1.50 -4.82
N VAL A 160 -2.68 -1.42 -6.12
CA VAL A 160 -1.98 -0.50 -7.01
C VAL A 160 -2.94 0.17 -7.96
N LEU A 161 -2.81 1.48 -8.08
CA LEU A 161 -3.57 2.34 -8.98
C LEU A 161 -2.65 2.93 -10.04
N MET A 162 -3.15 3.01 -11.27
CA MET A 162 -2.51 3.78 -12.33
C MET A 162 -3.03 5.20 -12.27
N GLN A 163 -2.16 6.19 -12.40
CA GLN A 163 -2.58 7.60 -12.53
C GLN A 163 -3.67 7.74 -13.60
N ASN A 164 -4.81 8.28 -13.21
CA ASN A 164 -5.95 8.53 -14.09
C ASN A 164 -6.09 10.01 -14.44
N ALA A 165 -5.91 10.90 -13.47
CA ALA A 165 -5.98 12.34 -13.67
C ALA A 165 -4.82 12.87 -14.55
N GLU A 166 -4.97 14.06 -15.09
CA GLU A 166 -3.88 14.74 -15.81
C GLU A 166 -2.74 15.07 -14.84
N ASN A 167 -3.08 15.56 -13.65
CA ASN A 167 -2.14 15.80 -12.58
C ASN A 167 -2.28 14.71 -11.51
N ILE A 168 -1.20 14.03 -11.18
CA ILE A 168 -1.16 12.96 -10.17
C ILE A 168 -1.60 13.44 -8.77
N LEU A 169 -1.50 14.74 -8.49
CA LEU A 169 -1.97 15.34 -7.24
C LEU A 169 -3.48 15.14 -7.03
N ASP A 170 -4.27 15.14 -8.11
CA ASP A 170 -5.70 14.94 -8.01
C ASP A 170 -6.05 13.48 -7.68
N ASP A 171 -5.28 12.52 -8.21
CA ASP A 171 -5.42 11.12 -7.80
C ASP A 171 -5.03 10.94 -6.33
N ILE A 172 -3.95 11.58 -5.85
CA ILE A 172 -3.54 11.55 -4.43
C ILE A 172 -4.65 12.10 -3.53
N LYS A 173 -5.26 13.23 -3.92
CA LYS A 173 -6.38 13.83 -3.17
C LYS A 173 -7.58 12.90 -3.07
N ASN A 174 -7.92 12.21 -4.15
CA ASN A 174 -9.04 11.26 -4.17
C ASN A 174 -8.79 10.02 -3.29
N ILE A 175 -7.52 9.62 -3.10
CA ILE A 175 -7.13 8.49 -2.25
C ILE A 175 -7.18 8.86 -0.76
N VAL A 176 -7.00 10.13 -0.41
CA VAL A 176 -7.01 10.66 0.97
C VAL A 176 -6.06 9.89 1.90
N PRO A 177 -4.74 9.80 1.61
CA PRO A 177 -3.80 9.10 2.49
C PRO A 177 -3.47 9.91 3.75
N ASN A 178 -2.93 9.27 4.78
CA ASN A 178 -2.35 9.95 5.93
C ASN A 178 -0.88 10.31 5.68
N ILE A 179 -0.18 9.43 4.96
CA ILE A 179 1.26 9.56 4.65
C ILE A 179 1.44 9.32 3.16
N VAL A 180 2.18 10.18 2.50
CA VAL A 180 2.63 10.04 1.12
C VAL A 180 4.12 9.74 1.12
N VAL A 181 4.52 8.65 0.49
CA VAL A 181 5.92 8.27 0.28
C VAL A 181 6.22 8.41 -1.21
N ASN A 182 7.01 9.40 -1.58
CA ASN A 182 7.43 9.61 -2.97
C ASN A 182 8.77 8.91 -3.24
N ASP A 183 8.80 8.05 -4.24
CA ASP A 183 10.00 7.49 -4.83
C ASP A 183 9.95 7.67 -6.36
N ARG A 184 10.09 8.93 -6.79
CA ARG A 184 9.88 9.41 -8.17
C ARG A 184 11.06 10.23 -8.70
N LEU A 185 12.18 10.27 -8.01
CA LEU A 185 13.30 11.20 -8.20
C LEU A 185 12.94 12.64 -7.79
N ASP A 186 13.66 13.63 -8.33
CA ASP A 186 13.56 15.02 -7.91
C ASP A 186 12.14 15.57 -7.97
N THR A 187 11.69 16.15 -6.86
CA THR A 187 10.40 16.83 -6.78
C THR A 187 10.56 18.35 -7.00
N THR A 188 9.49 18.95 -7.51
CA THR A 188 9.42 20.40 -7.64
C THR A 188 8.83 21.05 -6.39
N GLU A 189 9.18 22.30 -6.14
CA GLU A 189 8.65 23.10 -5.04
C GLU A 189 7.11 23.17 -5.09
N ASP A 190 6.52 23.44 -6.27
CA ASP A 190 5.08 23.57 -6.46
C ASP A 190 4.34 22.25 -6.17
N PHE A 191 4.89 21.12 -6.60
CA PHE A 191 4.34 19.80 -6.30
C PHE A 191 4.30 19.55 -4.78
N MET A 192 5.41 19.78 -4.09
CA MET A 192 5.51 19.55 -2.66
C MET A 192 4.66 20.52 -1.85
N LYS A 193 4.63 21.80 -2.20
CA LYS A 193 3.72 22.78 -1.58
C LYS A 193 2.25 22.39 -1.74
N SER A 194 1.88 21.85 -2.89
CA SER A 194 0.52 21.38 -3.12
C SER A 194 0.17 20.16 -2.26
N LEU A 195 1.07 19.20 -2.12
CA LEU A 195 0.89 18.08 -1.19
C LEU A 195 0.75 18.54 0.27
N LYS A 196 1.60 19.46 0.70
CA LYS A 196 1.60 19.96 2.09
C LYS A 196 0.36 20.79 2.43
N LYS A 197 -0.33 21.39 1.46
CA LYS A 197 -1.63 22.06 1.66
C LYS A 197 -2.72 21.10 2.11
N GLU A 198 -2.66 19.84 1.70
CA GLU A 198 -3.59 18.80 2.10
C GLU A 198 -3.27 18.17 3.46
N CYS A 199 -2.29 18.72 4.19
CA CYS A 199 -1.85 18.25 5.52
C CYS A 199 -1.28 16.82 5.56
N TYR A 200 -0.87 16.26 4.42
CA TYR A 200 -0.20 14.96 4.41
C TYR A 200 1.18 15.03 5.06
N LYS A 201 1.56 13.94 5.73
CA LYS A 201 2.97 13.68 6.01
C LYS A 201 3.63 13.15 4.74
N VAL A 202 4.77 13.73 4.36
CA VAL A 202 5.44 13.42 3.10
C VAL A 202 6.88 13.00 3.35
N ILE A 203 7.22 11.82 2.85
CA ILE A 203 8.57 11.25 2.88
C ILE A 203 9.04 11.09 1.44
N ASN A 204 10.20 11.64 1.12
CA ASN A 204 10.80 11.51 -0.22
C ASN A 204 12.03 10.62 -0.18
N PHE A 205 12.15 9.73 -1.17
CA PHE A 205 13.35 8.92 -1.41
C PHE A 205 14.10 9.46 -2.62
N GLU A 206 15.43 9.53 -2.50
CA GLU A 206 16.36 9.89 -3.57
C GLU A 206 16.03 11.24 -4.24
N ASP A 207 15.53 12.20 -3.46
CA ASP A 207 15.08 13.51 -3.93
C ASP A 207 16.16 14.57 -3.65
N LEU A 208 16.73 15.13 -4.70
CA LEU A 208 17.66 16.26 -4.70
C LEU A 208 17.05 17.53 -5.31
N GLY A 209 15.77 17.48 -5.67
CA GLY A 209 15.03 18.60 -6.25
C GLY A 209 14.73 19.70 -5.23
N LYS A 210 14.29 20.85 -5.71
CA LYS A 210 13.92 21.99 -4.85
C LYS A 210 12.72 21.70 -3.93
N GLY A 211 11.91 20.68 -4.27
CA GLY A 211 10.77 20.28 -3.46
C GLY A 211 11.16 19.56 -2.17
N CYS A 212 12.35 18.95 -2.11
CA CYS A 212 12.79 18.16 -0.95
C CYS A 212 12.76 18.93 0.38
N GLU A 213 12.95 20.25 0.37
CA GLU A 213 12.91 21.11 1.56
C GLU A 213 11.53 21.18 2.24
N TYR A 214 10.47 20.81 1.51
CA TYR A 214 9.08 20.79 2.01
C TYR A 214 8.65 19.42 2.53
N ALA A 215 9.47 18.39 2.37
CA ALA A 215 9.16 17.06 2.90
C ALA A 215 9.33 17.00 4.43
N ASP A 216 8.58 16.11 5.08
CA ASP A 216 8.77 15.85 6.52
C ASP A 216 10.02 15.00 6.76
N ALA A 217 10.43 14.19 5.78
CA ALA A 217 11.71 13.49 5.77
C ALA A 217 12.17 13.23 4.32
N VAL A 218 13.48 13.23 4.11
CA VAL A 218 14.13 12.87 2.85
C VAL A 218 15.20 11.83 3.12
N ILE A 219 15.20 10.73 2.38
CA ILE A 219 16.15 9.63 2.54
C ILE A 219 16.93 9.45 1.24
N ASN A 220 18.22 9.75 1.28
CA ASN A 220 19.14 9.74 0.14
C ASN A 220 20.34 8.83 0.42
N ALA A 221 20.11 7.53 0.40
CA ALA A 221 21.10 6.53 0.81
C ALA A 221 22.37 6.49 -0.06
N ILE A 222 22.24 6.76 -1.36
CA ILE A 222 23.32 6.65 -2.34
C ILE A 222 24.03 7.97 -2.62
N TYR A 223 23.54 9.09 -2.07
CA TYR A 223 24.14 10.40 -2.30
C TYR A 223 24.95 10.86 -1.09
N PRO A 224 26.07 11.57 -1.31
CA PRO A 224 26.75 12.23 -0.21
C PRO A 224 25.89 13.36 0.34
N GLU A 225 26.07 13.64 1.62
CA GLU A 225 25.38 14.76 2.29
C GLU A 225 25.64 16.08 1.56
N LYS A 226 24.56 16.74 1.13
CA LYS A 226 24.63 18.03 0.44
C LYS A 226 23.95 19.16 1.21
N HIS A 227 23.09 18.86 2.17
CA HIS A 227 22.29 19.82 2.92
C HIS A 227 22.21 19.43 4.38
N SER A 228 22.44 20.38 5.26
CA SER A 228 22.25 20.22 6.71
C SER A 228 20.82 20.58 7.15
N VAL A 229 19.82 19.98 6.50
CA VAL A 229 18.42 20.11 6.93
C VAL A 229 18.11 18.99 7.91
N PRO A 230 17.52 19.27 9.10
CA PRO A 230 17.36 18.27 10.16
C PRO A 230 16.56 17.02 9.79
N SER A 231 15.71 17.10 8.75
CA SER A 231 14.87 15.99 8.27
C SER A 231 15.47 15.22 7.08
N HIS A 232 16.74 15.50 6.72
CA HIS A 232 17.42 14.83 5.62
C HIS A 232 18.39 13.78 6.14
N TYR A 233 18.26 12.56 5.63
CA TYR A 233 19.02 11.38 6.01
C TYR A 233 19.85 10.91 4.80
N PHE A 234 21.17 10.99 4.91
CA PHE A 234 22.10 10.67 3.84
C PHE A 234 23.00 9.50 4.23
N GLY A 235 23.45 8.77 3.21
CA GLY A 235 24.53 7.80 3.35
C GLY A 235 24.06 6.36 3.53
N GLN A 236 25.06 5.50 3.63
CA GLN A 236 24.89 4.05 3.55
C GLN A 236 24.03 3.42 4.66
N ASP A 237 23.91 4.06 5.81
CA ASP A 237 23.14 3.56 6.95
C ASP A 237 21.62 3.56 6.68
N PHE A 238 21.20 4.30 5.63
CA PHE A 238 19.80 4.37 5.19
C PHE A 238 19.53 3.57 3.92
N PHE A 239 20.49 2.74 3.50
CA PHE A 239 20.34 1.91 2.31
C PHE A 239 19.39 0.74 2.57
N ILE A 240 18.43 0.54 1.67
CA ILE A 240 17.46 -0.55 1.76
C ILE A 240 18.11 -1.83 1.25
N LEU A 241 18.34 -2.78 2.16
CA LEU A 241 18.91 -4.09 1.83
C LEU A 241 17.84 -5.17 1.85
N ARG A 242 17.91 -6.08 0.88
CA ARG A 242 17.11 -7.31 0.89
C ARG A 242 17.69 -8.31 1.88
N ASP A 243 16.82 -9.13 2.45
CA ASP A 243 17.19 -10.14 3.44
C ASP A 243 18.34 -11.05 2.99
N GLU A 244 18.39 -11.38 1.69
CA GLU A 244 19.48 -12.22 1.15
C GLU A 244 20.87 -11.59 1.33
N PHE A 245 20.96 -10.25 1.39
CA PHE A 245 22.23 -9.56 1.64
C PHE A 245 22.52 -9.41 3.13
N ILE A 246 21.48 -9.29 3.96
CA ILE A 246 21.62 -9.19 5.42
C ILE A 246 22.06 -10.55 6.00
N LEU A 247 21.54 -11.65 5.44
CA LEU A 247 21.79 -13.01 5.88
C LEU A 247 22.97 -13.67 5.16
N ALA A 248 23.58 -13.00 4.18
CA ALA A 248 24.71 -13.54 3.43
C ALA A 248 25.97 -13.60 4.29
N ASP A 249 26.75 -14.67 4.15
CA ASP A 249 28.06 -14.78 4.76
C ASP A 249 29.00 -13.67 4.29
N GLU A 250 29.89 -13.22 5.15
CA GLU A 250 30.93 -12.26 4.80
C GLU A 250 31.78 -12.77 3.65
N LYS A 251 31.96 -11.91 2.63
CA LYS A 251 32.76 -12.24 1.49
C LYS A 251 34.25 -12.27 1.85
N ILE A 252 34.87 -13.42 1.66
CA ILE A 252 36.34 -13.56 1.78
C ILE A 252 36.97 -12.91 0.55
N VAL A 253 37.71 -11.82 0.75
CA VAL A 253 38.47 -11.16 -0.28
C VAL A 253 39.70 -11.99 -0.65
N LYS A 254 39.82 -12.36 -1.92
CA LYS A 254 40.99 -13.12 -2.43
C LYS A 254 42.10 -12.16 -2.86
N GLU A 255 43.33 -12.54 -2.67
CA GLU A 255 44.49 -11.76 -3.08
C GLU A 255 44.54 -11.48 -4.60
N LYS A 256 44.03 -12.42 -5.40
CA LYS A 256 43.99 -12.29 -6.89
C LYS A 256 42.53 -12.24 -7.36
N ILE A 257 42.27 -11.31 -8.27
CA ILE A 257 40.98 -11.21 -8.97
C ILE A 257 40.79 -12.44 -9.86
N GLN A 258 39.73 -13.19 -9.65
CA GLN A 258 39.33 -14.33 -10.47
C GLN A 258 38.05 -14.11 -11.23
N ASN A 259 37.18 -13.22 -10.76
CA ASN A 259 35.89 -12.93 -11.35
C ASN A 259 35.63 -11.41 -11.34
N ILE A 260 35.12 -10.90 -12.44
CA ILE A 260 34.63 -9.53 -12.56
C ILE A 260 33.14 -9.61 -12.87
N LEU A 261 32.32 -8.91 -12.09
CA LEU A 261 30.89 -8.73 -12.37
C LEU A 261 30.68 -7.37 -13.04
N ILE A 262 30.05 -7.39 -14.22
CA ILE A 262 29.66 -6.18 -14.96
C ILE A 262 28.15 -6.08 -14.91
N THR A 263 27.63 -4.97 -14.37
CA THR A 263 26.19 -4.70 -14.30
C THR A 263 25.92 -3.20 -14.33
N PHE A 264 24.94 -2.79 -15.14
CA PHE A 264 24.46 -1.42 -15.28
C PHE A 264 22.97 -1.31 -14.94
N GLY A 265 22.57 -2.03 -13.88
CA GLY A 265 21.19 -2.01 -13.36
C GLY A 265 20.23 -2.93 -14.12
N GLY A 266 18.98 -2.56 -14.14
CA GLY A 266 17.87 -3.33 -14.77
C GLY A 266 17.74 -3.06 -16.27
N VAL A 267 18.24 -1.93 -16.75
CA VAL A 267 18.27 -1.50 -18.16
C VAL A 267 19.63 -0.87 -18.46
N ASP A 268 20.15 -1.09 -19.65
CA ASP A 268 21.43 -0.53 -20.13
C ASP A 268 21.21 0.22 -21.45
N PRO A 269 20.54 1.38 -21.44
CA PRO A 269 20.12 2.08 -22.66
C PRO A 269 21.31 2.58 -23.50
N ASN A 270 22.47 2.75 -22.88
CA ASN A 270 23.68 3.23 -23.53
C ASN A 270 24.64 2.10 -23.93
N ASN A 271 24.24 0.85 -23.71
CA ASN A 271 25.05 -0.35 -23.99
C ASN A 271 26.45 -0.28 -23.37
N TYR A 272 26.56 0.15 -22.15
CA TYR A 272 27.82 0.21 -21.40
C TYR A 272 28.37 -1.18 -21.10
N THR A 273 27.52 -2.17 -20.91
CA THR A 273 27.93 -3.57 -20.70
C THR A 273 28.85 -4.05 -21.82
N GLU A 274 28.44 -3.90 -23.09
CA GLU A 274 29.23 -4.32 -24.23
C GLU A 274 30.54 -3.51 -24.36
N LYS A 275 30.45 -2.19 -24.13
CA LYS A 275 31.64 -1.30 -24.21
C LYS A 275 32.70 -1.73 -23.19
N VAL A 276 32.30 -2.01 -21.94
CA VAL A 276 33.24 -2.45 -20.90
C VAL A 276 33.80 -3.83 -21.22
N ILE A 277 32.95 -4.80 -21.62
CA ILE A 277 33.45 -6.13 -22.03
C ILE A 277 34.51 -6.01 -23.12
N LYS A 278 34.22 -5.28 -24.18
CA LYS A 278 35.20 -5.09 -25.27
C LYS A 278 36.53 -4.47 -24.82
N SER A 279 36.45 -3.56 -23.83
CA SER A 279 37.65 -2.88 -23.32
C SER A 279 38.53 -3.76 -22.46
N ILE A 280 37.98 -4.71 -21.70
CA ILE A 280 38.76 -5.49 -20.73
C ILE A 280 38.94 -6.96 -21.13
N ASN A 281 38.29 -7.42 -22.19
CA ASN A 281 38.26 -8.84 -22.57
C ASN A 281 39.67 -9.44 -22.76
N ASN A 282 40.54 -8.77 -23.51
CA ASN A 282 41.89 -9.27 -23.75
C ASN A 282 42.70 -9.41 -22.47
N TYR A 283 42.65 -8.38 -21.60
CA TYR A 283 43.28 -8.42 -20.30
C TYR A 283 42.75 -9.59 -19.43
N CYS A 284 41.44 -9.81 -19.43
CA CYS A 284 40.81 -10.88 -18.64
C CYS A 284 41.21 -12.27 -19.15
N VAL A 285 41.29 -12.44 -20.48
CA VAL A 285 41.73 -13.70 -21.10
C VAL A 285 43.19 -14.00 -20.71
N ASP A 286 44.08 -13.03 -20.87
CA ASP A 286 45.51 -13.17 -20.58
C ASP A 286 45.79 -13.49 -19.10
N ASN A 287 44.96 -12.95 -18.21
CA ASN A 287 45.07 -13.14 -16.75
C ASN A 287 44.15 -14.23 -16.16
N LYS A 288 43.44 -14.99 -17.00
CA LYS A 288 42.50 -16.05 -16.61
C LYS A 288 41.40 -15.55 -15.64
N ILE A 289 40.87 -14.36 -15.90
CA ILE A 289 39.78 -13.74 -15.13
C ILE A 289 38.44 -14.02 -15.83
N HIS A 290 37.47 -14.52 -15.11
CA HIS A 290 36.12 -14.78 -15.63
C HIS A 290 35.28 -13.52 -15.57
N ILE A 291 34.68 -13.12 -16.68
CA ILE A 291 33.73 -12.02 -16.78
C ILE A 291 32.33 -12.64 -16.60
N LYS A 292 31.56 -12.12 -15.63
CA LYS A 292 30.14 -12.38 -15.48
C LYS A 292 29.38 -11.09 -15.78
N CYS A 293 28.44 -11.14 -16.67
CA CYS A 293 27.53 -10.01 -16.93
C CYS A 293 26.08 -10.42 -16.73
N ARG A 294 25.27 -9.47 -16.28
CA ARG A 294 23.83 -9.62 -16.23
C ARG A 294 23.24 -8.70 -17.28
N ILE A 295 22.74 -9.30 -18.36
CA ILE A 295 21.95 -8.64 -19.41
C ILE A 295 20.49 -9.04 -19.17
N ARG A 296 19.60 -8.07 -19.13
CA ARG A 296 18.16 -8.31 -19.11
C ARG A 296 17.55 -7.87 -20.42
#